data_ea4d083f9e58bc240d58687f233295a8
#
_entry.id   ea4d083f9e58bc240d58687f233295a8
#
_cell.length_a   1.000
_cell.length_b   1.000
_cell.length_c   1.000
_cell.angle_alpha   90.00
_cell.angle_beta   90.00
_cell.angle_gamma   90.00
#
_symmetry.space_group_name_H-M   'P 1'
#
loop_
_entity.id
_entity.type
_entity.pdbx_description
1 polymer ?
#
loop_
_entity_poly.entity_id
_entity_poly.type
_entity_poly.pdbx_seq_one_letter_code
_entity_poly.pdbx_strand_id
1 'polypeptide(L)'
;KMGYKPTVFDIEHEEIKEYFEALNGSKLTKNVGLYRISFIAKDENKSLKALITFDNGKVKYEPVSHPKRSEMTMSCPGGIVQEIIRKDLSWDEAYNGFWCVFSRDPDVYNIHLWKLLYAPWRARADFTEQKDLEYNLNPLTLSITDIIEKGGNNASKIFEKYGLPCTGCASGMGETVEDGCKLHGLSRQKTKTLINE
;
A
#
# COMPACT_ATOMS: atom_id res chain seq x y z
N LYS A 1 -7.33 -20.38 9.02
CA LYS A 1 -6.94 -20.41 7.59
C LYS A 1 -8.22 -20.24 6.79
N MET A 2 -8.51 -19.05 6.31
CA MET A 2 -9.56 -18.85 5.32
C MET A 2 -9.16 -19.63 4.07
N GLY A 3 -10.09 -20.44 3.56
CA GLY A 3 -9.83 -21.41 2.52
C GLY A 3 -9.62 -20.82 1.13
N TYR A 4 -8.49 -20.15 0.93
CA TYR A 4 -8.07 -19.78 -0.41
C TYR A 4 -7.73 -21.07 -1.20
N LYS A 5 -8.45 -21.28 -2.29
CA LYS A 5 -8.09 -22.34 -3.24
C LYS A 5 -7.06 -21.74 -4.20
N PRO A 6 -5.83 -22.30 -4.26
CA PRO A 6 -4.82 -21.75 -5.15
C PRO A 6 -5.33 -21.82 -6.60
N THR A 7 -5.35 -20.68 -7.27
CA THR A 7 -5.55 -20.59 -8.71
C THR A 7 -4.29 -21.11 -9.40
N VAL A 8 -4.44 -21.73 -10.54
CA VAL A 8 -3.30 -22.18 -11.36
C VAL A 8 -2.42 -20.96 -11.67
N PHE A 9 -1.12 -21.08 -11.41
CA PHE A 9 -0.16 -20.00 -11.66
C PHE A 9 0.32 -20.06 -13.10
N ASP A 10 -0.39 -19.40 -14.00
CA ASP A 10 -0.09 -19.36 -15.45
C ASP A 10 0.32 -17.96 -15.95
N ILE A 11 0.30 -16.93 -15.08
CA ILE A 11 0.75 -15.59 -15.44
C ILE A 11 2.24 -15.54 -15.77
N GLU A 12 2.62 -14.70 -16.72
CA GLU A 12 3.99 -14.52 -17.19
C GLU A 12 4.56 -13.14 -16.82
N HIS A 13 5.87 -12.99 -17.01
CA HIS A 13 6.57 -11.72 -16.72
C HIS A 13 5.97 -10.52 -17.43
N GLU A 14 5.46 -10.68 -18.65
CA GLU A 14 4.93 -9.57 -19.43
C GLU A 14 3.66 -8.99 -18.81
N GLU A 15 2.73 -9.82 -18.33
CA GLU A 15 1.51 -9.33 -17.68
C GLU A 15 1.82 -8.62 -16.35
N ILE A 16 2.79 -9.14 -15.58
CA ILE A 16 3.22 -8.50 -14.33
C ILE A 16 3.88 -7.15 -14.64
N LYS A 17 4.69 -7.10 -15.68
CA LYS A 17 5.36 -5.89 -16.16
C LYS A 17 4.33 -4.85 -16.59
N GLU A 18 3.38 -5.22 -17.44
CA GLU A 18 2.30 -4.33 -17.89
C GLU A 18 1.52 -3.76 -16.71
N TYR A 19 1.21 -4.58 -15.71
CA TYR A 19 0.51 -4.14 -14.50
C TYR A 19 1.31 -3.07 -13.74
N PHE A 20 2.60 -3.30 -13.48
CA PHE A 20 3.41 -2.34 -12.72
C PHE A 20 3.75 -1.10 -13.57
N GLU A 21 4.06 -1.25 -14.83
CA GLU A 21 4.41 -0.14 -15.71
C GLU A 21 3.20 0.73 -16.10
N ALA A 22 1.96 0.20 -16.00
CA ALA A 22 0.74 1.00 -16.12
C ALA A 22 0.61 2.08 -15.02
N LEU A 23 1.36 1.96 -13.92
CA LEU A 23 1.43 2.97 -12.87
C LEU A 23 2.27 4.19 -13.24
N ASN A 24 2.98 4.15 -14.38
CA ASN A 24 3.81 5.26 -14.88
C ASN A 24 2.96 6.52 -15.09
N GLY A 25 3.54 7.67 -14.72
CA GLY A 25 2.93 8.98 -14.95
C GLY A 25 1.83 9.37 -13.97
N SER A 26 1.44 8.48 -13.04
CA SER A 26 0.49 8.83 -12.00
C SER A 26 1.13 9.80 -10.99
N LYS A 27 0.31 10.69 -10.40
CA LYS A 27 0.77 11.55 -9.31
C LYS A 27 1.27 10.73 -8.12
N LEU A 28 0.63 9.60 -7.83
CA LEU A 28 1.01 8.71 -6.74
C LEU A 28 2.41 8.13 -6.94
N THR A 29 2.77 7.77 -8.17
CA THR A 29 4.09 7.20 -8.47
C THR A 29 5.22 8.18 -8.16
N LYS A 30 5.00 9.48 -8.39
CA LYS A 30 5.99 10.53 -8.05
C LYS A 30 6.27 10.61 -6.55
N ASN A 31 5.25 10.37 -5.74
CA ASN A 31 5.34 10.46 -4.28
C ASN A 31 6.09 9.27 -3.64
N VAL A 32 6.19 8.14 -4.34
CA VAL A 32 6.92 6.97 -3.82
C VAL A 32 8.41 7.27 -3.62
N GLY A 33 8.99 8.13 -4.47
CA GLY A 33 10.42 8.43 -4.47
C GLY A 33 11.24 7.30 -5.10
N LEU A 34 12.54 7.28 -4.81
CA LEU A 34 13.40 6.17 -5.20
C LEU A 34 13.15 4.99 -4.26
N TYR A 35 12.58 3.92 -4.81
CA TYR A 35 12.24 2.73 -4.04
C TYR A 35 12.34 1.48 -4.92
N ARG A 36 12.90 0.41 -4.39
CA ARG A 36 13.07 -0.85 -5.11
C ARG A 36 12.40 -1.98 -4.36
N ILE A 37 11.77 -2.85 -5.13
CA ILE A 37 11.13 -4.07 -4.61
C ILE A 37 11.76 -5.27 -5.27
N SER A 38 12.31 -6.18 -4.48
CA SER A 38 12.66 -7.52 -4.93
C SER A 38 11.37 -8.36 -4.93
N PHE A 39 10.80 -8.57 -6.10
CA PHE A 39 9.53 -9.22 -6.29
C PHE A 39 9.70 -10.70 -6.61
N ILE A 40 8.92 -11.57 -5.95
CA ILE A 40 8.94 -13.02 -6.14
C ILE A 40 7.50 -13.52 -6.16
N ALA A 41 7.08 -14.06 -7.29
CA ALA A 41 5.84 -14.81 -7.43
C ALA A 41 6.18 -16.29 -7.66
N LYS A 42 5.70 -17.19 -6.80
CA LYS A 42 6.10 -18.61 -6.88
C LYS A 42 5.02 -19.57 -6.45
N ASP A 43 5.05 -20.77 -7.03
CA ASP A 43 4.42 -21.97 -6.53
C ASP A 43 5.42 -23.13 -6.50
N GLU A 44 4.95 -24.37 -6.47
CA GLU A 44 5.82 -25.56 -6.45
C GLU A 44 6.61 -25.75 -7.76
N ASN A 45 6.07 -25.33 -8.90
CA ASN A 45 6.59 -25.65 -10.24
C ASN A 45 7.20 -24.44 -10.96
N LYS A 46 6.80 -23.21 -10.57
CA LYS A 46 7.15 -21.99 -11.29
C LYS A 46 7.56 -20.89 -10.32
N SER A 47 8.57 -20.13 -10.69
CA SER A 47 9.01 -18.95 -9.93
C SER A 47 9.38 -17.83 -10.87
N LEU A 48 8.67 -16.69 -10.78
CA LEU A 48 8.97 -15.45 -11.45
C LEU A 48 9.61 -14.49 -10.46
N LYS A 49 10.76 -13.94 -10.83
CA LYS A 49 11.50 -12.99 -9.99
C LYS A 49 11.80 -11.74 -10.78
N ALA A 50 11.63 -10.59 -10.15
CA ALA A 50 11.89 -9.30 -10.77
C ALA A 50 12.41 -8.28 -9.76
N LEU A 51 13.11 -7.27 -10.28
CA LEU A 51 13.36 -6.03 -9.60
C LEU A 51 12.38 -5.00 -10.12
N ILE A 52 11.57 -4.42 -9.24
CA ILE A 52 10.66 -3.32 -9.56
C ILE A 52 11.27 -2.05 -8.97
N THR A 53 11.56 -1.08 -9.83
CA THR A 53 12.17 0.19 -9.41
C THR A 53 11.22 1.34 -9.65
N PHE A 54 10.96 2.10 -8.59
CA PHE A 54 10.26 3.39 -8.63
C PHE A 54 11.32 4.49 -8.60
N ASP A 55 11.29 5.40 -9.58
CA ASP A 55 12.19 6.55 -9.65
C ASP A 55 11.55 7.70 -10.40
N ASN A 56 11.45 8.87 -9.76
CA ASN A 56 10.95 10.11 -10.36
C ASN A 56 9.60 9.95 -11.11
N GLY A 57 8.67 9.17 -10.55
CA GLY A 57 7.36 8.93 -11.16
C GLY A 57 7.36 7.91 -12.29
N LYS A 58 8.47 7.19 -12.46
CA LYS A 58 8.57 6.05 -13.37
C LYS A 58 8.63 4.75 -12.59
N VAL A 59 8.05 3.73 -13.16
CA VAL A 59 8.14 2.35 -12.68
C VAL A 59 8.81 1.53 -13.76
N LYS A 60 9.82 0.77 -13.40
CA LYS A 60 10.53 -0.16 -14.28
C LYS A 60 10.45 -1.55 -13.68
N TYR A 61 10.04 -2.51 -14.49
CA TYR A 61 10.02 -3.92 -14.13
C TYR A 61 11.12 -4.67 -14.89
N GLU A 62 12.01 -5.33 -14.18
CA GLU A 62 13.13 -6.07 -14.75
C GLU A 62 13.13 -7.52 -14.24
N PRO A 63 12.87 -8.52 -15.10
CA PRO A 63 13.07 -9.91 -14.75
C PRO A 63 14.50 -10.17 -14.27
N VAL A 64 14.66 -10.96 -13.22
CA VAL A 64 15.97 -11.32 -12.65
C VAL A 64 16.02 -12.80 -12.30
N SER A 65 17.20 -13.41 -12.39
CA SER A 65 17.39 -14.81 -11.98
C SER A 65 17.41 -14.98 -10.46
N HIS A 66 17.89 -13.97 -9.74
CA HIS A 66 18.02 -13.97 -8.29
C HIS A 66 17.52 -12.68 -7.67
N PRO A 67 17.00 -12.71 -6.43
CA PRO A 67 16.60 -11.51 -5.72
C PRO A 67 17.73 -10.50 -5.67
N LYS A 68 17.41 -9.23 -5.86
CA LYS A 68 18.33 -8.10 -5.83
C LYS A 68 18.19 -7.33 -4.53
N ARG A 69 19.24 -6.62 -4.12
CA ARG A 69 19.16 -5.68 -3.00
C ARG A 69 18.10 -4.62 -3.27
N SER A 70 17.20 -4.45 -2.33
CA SER A 70 16.01 -3.59 -2.46
C SER A 70 15.57 -3.12 -1.08
N GLU A 71 14.79 -2.07 -1.02
CA GLU A 71 14.18 -1.54 0.20
C GLU A 71 13.06 -2.46 0.72
N MET A 72 12.44 -3.25 -0.18
CA MET A 72 11.43 -4.23 0.20
C MET A 72 11.59 -5.52 -0.60
N THR A 73 11.38 -6.65 0.07
CA THR A 73 11.14 -7.94 -0.58
C THR A 73 9.67 -8.30 -0.47
N MET A 74 9.05 -8.61 -1.59
CA MET A 74 7.65 -9.03 -1.71
C MET A 74 7.63 -10.45 -2.27
N SER A 75 7.27 -11.43 -1.45
CA SER A 75 7.20 -12.84 -1.84
C SER A 75 5.77 -13.34 -1.68
N CYS A 76 5.15 -13.70 -2.79
CA CYS A 76 3.74 -14.08 -2.86
C CYS A 76 3.56 -15.42 -3.58
N PRO A 77 2.54 -16.21 -3.22
CA PRO A 77 2.09 -17.32 -4.05
C PRO A 77 1.70 -16.81 -5.44
N GLY A 78 2.12 -17.54 -6.48
CA GLY A 78 1.88 -17.12 -7.87
C GLY A 78 0.40 -16.93 -8.19
N GLY A 79 -0.46 -17.81 -7.69
CA GLY A 79 -1.92 -17.69 -7.85
C GLY A 79 -2.50 -16.43 -7.19
N ILE A 80 -1.95 -15.97 -6.06
CA ILE A 80 -2.36 -14.69 -5.43
C ILE A 80 -1.99 -13.51 -6.32
N VAL A 81 -0.77 -13.49 -6.85
CA VAL A 81 -0.34 -12.45 -7.78
C VAL A 81 -1.25 -12.40 -9.02
N GLN A 82 -1.59 -13.56 -9.56
CA GLN A 82 -2.50 -13.65 -10.70
C GLN A 82 -3.90 -13.11 -10.38
N GLU A 83 -4.46 -13.41 -9.20
CA GLU A 83 -5.75 -12.86 -8.78
C GLU A 83 -5.68 -11.33 -8.63
N ILE A 84 -4.58 -10.79 -8.10
CA ILE A 84 -4.39 -9.34 -7.97
C ILE A 84 -4.33 -8.67 -9.35
N ILE A 85 -3.62 -9.26 -10.31
CA ILE A 85 -3.41 -8.66 -11.63
C ILE A 85 -4.64 -8.78 -12.51
N ARG A 86 -5.27 -9.96 -12.54
CA ARG A 86 -6.36 -10.27 -13.48
C ARG A 86 -7.76 -10.09 -12.92
N LYS A 87 -7.92 -10.05 -11.58
CA LYS A 87 -9.23 -10.07 -10.92
C LYS A 87 -9.35 -8.95 -9.86
N ASP A 88 -10.08 -9.23 -8.80
CA ASP A 88 -10.52 -8.24 -7.83
C ASP A 88 -9.77 -8.27 -6.50
N LEU A 89 -8.71 -9.08 -6.38
CA LEU A 89 -7.91 -9.09 -5.17
C LEU A 89 -6.99 -7.88 -5.13
N SER A 90 -6.88 -7.23 -3.97
CA SER A 90 -5.96 -6.12 -3.75
C SER A 90 -4.65 -6.57 -3.09
N TRP A 91 -3.59 -5.78 -3.23
CA TRP A 91 -2.35 -6.00 -2.48
C TRP A 91 -2.56 -5.87 -0.97
N ASP A 92 -3.50 -5.02 -0.56
CA ASP A 92 -3.85 -4.83 0.84
C ASP A 92 -4.51 -6.08 1.44
N GLU A 93 -5.45 -6.69 0.73
CA GLU A 93 -6.04 -7.97 1.15
C GLU A 93 -5.00 -9.08 1.21
N ALA A 94 -4.07 -9.13 0.26
CA ALA A 94 -3.00 -10.12 0.26
C ALA A 94 -2.03 -9.92 1.45
N TYR A 95 -1.78 -8.67 1.84
CA TYR A 95 -0.97 -8.33 3.00
C TYR A 95 -1.69 -8.66 4.31
N ASN A 96 -2.91 -8.15 4.50
CA ASN A 96 -3.70 -8.35 5.71
C ASN A 96 -4.16 -9.80 5.90
N GLY A 97 -4.37 -10.52 4.81
CA GLY A 97 -4.67 -11.95 4.79
C GLY A 97 -3.46 -12.85 5.11
N PHE A 98 -2.27 -12.30 5.29
CA PHE A 98 -1.02 -13.04 5.49
C PHE A 98 -0.71 -14.05 4.38
N TRP A 99 -1.18 -13.78 3.16
CA TRP A 99 -0.92 -14.65 2.01
C TRP A 99 0.44 -14.39 1.38
N CYS A 100 0.93 -13.16 1.49
CA CYS A 100 2.23 -12.75 1.00
C CYS A 100 3.16 -12.41 2.17
N VAL A 101 4.45 -12.58 1.95
CA VAL A 101 5.50 -12.17 2.88
C VAL A 101 6.14 -10.89 2.38
N PHE A 102 6.09 -9.87 3.20
CA PHE A 102 6.71 -8.58 2.95
C PHE A 102 7.79 -8.34 4.01
N SER A 103 9.01 -8.08 3.58
CA SER A 103 10.10 -7.66 4.47
C SER A 103 10.73 -6.38 3.96
N ARG A 104 11.15 -5.52 4.86
CA ARG A 104 11.74 -4.20 4.56
C ARG A 104 13.09 -4.07 5.24
N ASP A 105 14.03 -3.44 4.53
CA ASP A 105 15.34 -3.10 5.07
C ASP A 105 15.82 -1.76 4.46
N PRO A 106 15.84 -0.66 5.23
CA PRO A 106 15.40 -0.53 6.63
C PRO A 106 13.89 -0.75 6.81
N ASP A 107 13.44 -1.12 8.01
CA ASP A 107 12.02 -1.33 8.31
C ASP A 107 11.27 0.00 8.42
N VAL A 108 11.15 0.67 7.28
CA VAL A 108 10.43 1.93 7.10
C VAL A 108 9.21 1.69 6.22
N TYR A 109 8.04 2.08 6.72
CA TYR A 109 6.80 1.96 5.97
C TYR A 109 6.68 3.08 4.94
N ASN A 110 6.59 2.72 3.65
CA ASN A 110 6.35 3.68 2.57
C ASN A 110 4.86 3.73 2.24
N ILE A 111 4.17 4.69 2.85
CA ILE A 111 2.73 4.89 2.67
C ILE A 111 2.34 5.20 1.23
N HIS A 112 3.19 5.95 0.51
CA HIS A 112 2.93 6.33 -0.89
C HIS A 112 2.98 5.11 -1.82
N LEU A 113 3.88 4.16 -1.52
CA LEU A 113 3.92 2.88 -2.23
C LEU A 113 2.60 2.11 -2.05
N TRP A 114 2.12 1.99 -0.82
CA TRP A 114 0.89 1.25 -0.53
C TRP A 114 -0.34 1.91 -1.17
N LYS A 115 -0.46 3.24 -1.12
CA LYS A 115 -1.50 3.96 -1.85
C LYS A 115 -1.44 3.70 -3.36
N LEU A 116 -0.23 3.68 -3.93
CA LEU A 116 -0.04 3.38 -5.35
C LEU A 116 -0.44 1.93 -5.68
N LEU A 117 -0.03 0.95 -4.89
CA LEU A 117 -0.38 -0.45 -5.10
C LEU A 117 -1.88 -0.72 -4.96
N TYR A 118 -2.58 0.06 -4.15
CA TYR A 118 -4.03 -0.04 -3.97
C TYR A 118 -4.84 0.61 -5.10
N ALA A 119 -4.25 1.58 -5.81
CA ALA A 119 -4.93 2.36 -6.83
C ALA A 119 -5.56 1.52 -7.98
N PRO A 120 -4.89 0.49 -8.55
CA PRO A 120 -5.48 -0.31 -9.63
C PRO A 120 -6.75 -1.07 -9.19
N TRP A 121 -6.77 -1.59 -7.98
CA TRP A 121 -7.95 -2.24 -7.42
C TRP A 121 -9.10 -1.25 -7.25
N ARG A 122 -8.83 -0.08 -6.66
CA ARG A 122 -9.84 0.99 -6.50
C ARG A 122 -10.45 1.41 -7.84
N ALA A 123 -9.63 1.57 -8.87
CA ALA A 123 -10.10 1.93 -10.20
C ALA A 123 -11.03 0.86 -10.80
N ARG A 124 -10.70 -0.42 -10.61
CA ARG A 124 -11.54 -1.54 -11.10
C ARG A 124 -12.84 -1.67 -10.32
N ALA A 125 -12.82 -1.40 -9.02
CA ALA A 125 -13.99 -1.47 -8.15
C ALA A 125 -14.92 -0.26 -8.29
N ASP A 126 -14.70 0.61 -9.30
CA ASP A 126 -15.47 1.84 -9.53
C ASP A 126 -15.48 2.80 -8.33
N PHE A 127 -14.54 2.61 -7.40
CA PHE A 127 -14.19 3.66 -6.47
C PHE A 127 -13.49 4.76 -7.30
N THR A 128 -14.27 5.45 -8.14
CA THR A 128 -13.83 6.68 -8.76
C THR A 128 -13.10 7.46 -7.67
N GLU A 129 -11.88 7.95 -7.98
CA GLU A 129 -11.33 9.04 -7.19
C GLU A 129 -12.51 9.99 -7.02
N GLN A 130 -13.03 10.10 -5.82
CA GLN A 130 -13.96 11.17 -5.54
C GLN A 130 -13.16 12.40 -5.85
N LYS A 131 -13.34 12.88 -7.08
CA LYS A 131 -12.82 14.17 -7.50
C LYS A 131 -13.16 15.09 -6.35
N ASP A 132 -12.07 15.53 -5.69
CA ASP A 132 -12.12 16.68 -4.83
C ASP A 132 -13.50 16.93 -4.26
N LEU A 133 -13.95 16.07 -3.38
CA LEU A 133 -14.89 16.56 -2.41
C LEU A 133 -14.20 17.79 -1.89
N GLU A 134 -14.66 18.96 -2.27
CA GLU A 134 -14.35 20.22 -1.59
C GLU A 134 -14.71 19.97 -0.14
N TYR A 135 -13.69 19.60 0.58
CA TYR A 135 -13.84 19.08 1.89
C TYR A 135 -14.10 20.24 2.84
N ASN A 136 -15.36 20.53 3.06
CA ASN A 136 -15.83 20.93 4.37
C ASN A 136 -15.78 19.69 5.29
N LEU A 137 -14.59 19.09 5.39
CA LEU A 137 -14.43 17.84 6.08
C LEU A 137 -14.35 18.10 7.57
N ASN A 138 -15.26 17.48 8.25
CA ASN A 138 -15.04 17.15 9.64
C ASN A 138 -13.72 16.35 9.72
N PRO A 139 -12.64 16.90 10.31
CA PRO A 139 -11.34 16.25 10.36
C PRO A 139 -11.39 14.83 10.93
N LEU A 140 -12.41 14.51 11.72
CA LEU A 140 -12.66 13.19 12.28
C LEU A 140 -12.93 12.11 11.22
N THR A 141 -13.52 12.49 10.10
CA THR A 141 -13.88 11.56 9.01
C THR A 141 -12.79 11.42 7.96
N LEU A 142 -11.71 12.19 8.07
CA LEU A 142 -10.54 12.03 7.22
C LEU A 142 -9.77 10.77 7.57
N SER A 143 -9.18 10.11 6.56
CA SER A 143 -8.22 9.06 6.87
C SER A 143 -6.99 9.67 7.54
N ILE A 144 -6.45 8.97 8.53
CA ILE A 144 -5.19 9.34 9.20
C ILE A 144 -4.09 9.57 8.16
N THR A 145 -4.09 8.74 7.13
CA THR A 145 -3.16 8.81 6.01
C THR A 145 -3.26 10.12 5.23
N ASP A 146 -4.47 10.56 4.90
CA ASP A 146 -4.66 11.81 4.15
C ASP A 146 -4.21 13.03 4.96
N ILE A 147 -4.40 12.99 6.28
CA ILE A 147 -3.92 14.05 7.16
C ILE A 147 -2.40 14.06 7.24
N ILE A 148 -1.75 12.90 7.37
CA ILE A 148 -0.29 12.80 7.39
C ILE A 148 0.32 13.26 6.06
N GLU A 149 -0.29 12.91 4.93
CA GLU A 149 0.19 13.39 3.62
C GLU A 149 0.12 14.90 3.48
N LYS A 150 -0.98 15.50 3.92
CA LYS A 150 -1.18 16.95 3.83
C LYS A 150 -0.36 17.72 4.86
N GLY A 151 -0.26 17.21 6.08
CA GLY A 151 0.42 17.85 7.20
C GLY A 151 1.89 17.45 7.37
N GLY A 152 2.35 16.43 6.65
CA GLY A 152 3.74 15.97 6.70
C GLY A 152 4.21 15.60 8.10
N ASN A 153 5.48 15.92 8.40
CA ASN A 153 6.10 15.62 9.69
C ASN A 153 5.39 16.27 10.90
N ASN A 154 4.66 17.37 10.70
CA ASN A 154 3.93 18.01 11.79
C ASN A 154 2.73 17.17 12.21
N ALA A 155 1.93 16.71 11.25
CA ALA A 155 0.80 15.83 11.54
C ALA A 155 1.27 14.52 12.21
N SER A 156 2.36 13.91 11.71
CA SER A 156 2.95 12.72 12.33
C SER A 156 3.30 12.94 13.80
N LYS A 157 3.97 14.03 14.13
CA LYS A 157 4.33 14.38 15.51
C LYS A 157 3.11 14.61 16.41
N ILE A 158 2.05 15.20 15.85
CA ILE A 158 0.80 15.40 16.59
C ILE A 158 0.19 14.04 16.92
N PHE A 159 0.06 13.14 15.94
CA PHE A 159 -0.47 11.81 16.20
C PHE A 159 0.36 11.04 17.24
N GLU A 160 1.68 11.07 17.14
CA GLU A 160 2.58 10.46 18.14
C GLU A 160 2.38 11.03 19.54
N LYS A 161 2.27 12.37 19.65
CA LYS A 161 2.02 13.06 20.92
C LYS A 161 0.76 12.57 21.64
N TYR A 162 -0.26 12.16 20.87
CA TYR A 162 -1.51 11.61 21.39
C TYR A 162 -1.52 10.09 21.52
N GLY A 163 -0.40 9.42 21.25
CA GLY A 163 -0.28 7.97 21.37
C GLY A 163 -0.94 7.21 20.22
N LEU A 164 -1.04 7.84 19.06
CA LEU A 164 -1.54 7.23 17.82
C LEU A 164 -0.33 6.87 16.94
N PRO A 165 0.23 5.65 17.04
CA PRO A 165 1.41 5.25 16.25
C PRO A 165 1.06 4.92 14.79
N CYS A 166 0.01 5.55 14.25
CA CYS A 166 -0.55 5.23 12.94
C CYS A 166 0.36 5.62 11.77
N THR A 167 1.42 6.39 12.03
CA THR A 167 2.38 6.84 11.02
C THR A 167 3.19 5.70 10.37
N GLY A 168 3.17 4.50 10.97
CA GLY A 168 3.86 3.32 10.48
C GLY A 168 2.97 2.09 10.35
N CYS A 169 1.66 2.21 10.57
CA CYS A 169 0.75 1.08 10.61
C CYS A 169 0.02 0.88 9.27
N ALA A 170 0.06 -0.34 8.74
CA ALA A 170 -0.65 -0.70 7.51
C ALA A 170 -2.18 -0.53 7.62
N SER A 171 -2.74 -0.75 8.82
CA SER A 171 -4.18 -0.57 9.07
C SER A 171 -4.62 0.90 9.05
N GLY A 172 -3.70 1.85 9.22
CA GLY A 172 -4.01 3.29 9.16
C GLY A 172 -4.43 3.80 7.77
N MET A 173 -4.31 3.01 6.71
CA MET A 173 -4.61 3.46 5.34
C MET A 173 -6.10 3.68 5.05
N GLY A 174 -6.99 3.02 5.76
CA GLY A 174 -8.44 3.19 5.63
C GLY A 174 -9.11 3.71 6.91
N GLU A 175 -8.33 3.88 7.97
CA GLU A 175 -8.84 4.25 9.27
C GLU A 175 -9.05 5.76 9.35
N THR A 176 -10.24 6.16 9.78
CA THR A 176 -10.51 7.56 10.05
C THR A 176 -9.84 8.00 11.36
N VAL A 177 -9.63 9.30 11.53
CA VAL A 177 -9.13 9.83 12.81
C VAL A 177 -10.05 9.46 13.96
N GLU A 178 -11.36 9.44 13.73
CA GLU A 178 -12.33 9.05 14.74
C GLU A 178 -12.15 7.59 15.16
N ASP A 179 -11.96 6.69 14.19
CA ASP A 179 -11.78 5.27 14.46
C ASP A 179 -10.43 5.01 15.15
N GLY A 180 -9.35 5.63 14.69
CA GLY A 180 -8.05 5.55 15.32
C GLY A 180 -8.08 6.05 16.77
N CYS A 181 -8.72 7.18 17.02
CA CYS A 181 -8.89 7.69 18.37
C CYS A 181 -9.66 6.72 19.27
N LYS A 182 -10.75 6.12 18.76
CA LYS A 182 -11.54 5.12 19.49
C LYS A 182 -10.71 3.87 19.79
N LEU A 183 -10.03 3.34 18.78
CA LEU A 183 -9.22 2.13 18.90
C LEU A 183 -8.11 2.27 19.93
N HIS A 184 -7.47 3.44 19.97
CA HIS A 184 -6.40 3.76 20.92
C HIS A 184 -6.90 4.35 22.25
N GLY A 185 -8.21 4.34 22.49
CA GLY A 185 -8.80 4.72 23.79
C GLY A 185 -8.71 6.22 24.11
N LEU A 186 -8.60 7.09 23.10
CA LEU A 186 -8.61 8.53 23.33
C LEU A 186 -10.00 8.98 23.78
N SER A 187 -10.03 9.78 24.85
CA SER A 187 -11.29 10.41 25.28
C SER A 187 -11.77 11.44 24.25
N ARG A 188 -13.08 11.68 24.19
CA ARG A 188 -13.67 12.71 23.30
C ARG A 188 -13.00 14.08 23.44
N GLN A 189 -12.58 14.45 24.66
CA GLN A 189 -11.90 15.71 24.90
C GLN A 189 -10.52 15.74 24.26
N LYS A 190 -9.72 14.68 24.43
CA LYS A 190 -8.41 14.54 23.79
C LYS A 190 -8.50 14.51 22.27
N THR A 191 -9.50 13.82 21.71
CA THR A 191 -9.76 13.79 20.27
C THR A 191 -10.06 15.18 19.72
N LYS A 192 -10.90 15.98 20.41
CA LYS A 192 -11.14 17.39 20.04
C LYS A 192 -9.90 18.25 20.07
N THR A 193 -9.04 18.06 21.08
CA THR A 193 -7.78 18.81 21.17
C THR A 193 -6.83 18.44 20.04
N LEU A 194 -6.70 17.16 19.72
CA LEU A 194 -5.88 16.67 18.61
C LEU A 194 -6.28 17.30 17.27
N ILE A 195 -7.58 17.46 17.00
CA ILE A 195 -8.09 18.02 15.73
C ILE A 195 -7.79 19.51 15.60
N ASN A 196 -7.66 20.22 16.71
CA ASN A 196 -7.43 21.66 16.73
C ASN A 196 -5.93 22.04 16.72
N GLU A 197 -5.02 21.07 16.76
CA GLU A 197 -3.57 21.26 16.63
C GLU A 197 -3.10 21.11 15.18
#